data_756bf77208a86beb641209ff8bf75bb5
#
_entry.id   756bf77208a86beb641209ff8bf75bb5
#
_cell.length_a   1.000
_cell.length_b   1.000
_cell.length_c   1.000
_cell.angle_alpha   90.00
_cell.angle_beta   90.00
_cell.angle_gamma   90.00
#
_symmetry.space_group_name_H-M   'P 1'
#
loop_
_entity.id
_entity.type
_entity.pdbx_description
1 polymer ?
#
loop_
_entity_poly.entity_id
_entity_poly.type
_entity_poly.pdbx_seq_one_letter_code
_entity_poly.pdbx_strand_id
1 'polypeptide(L)'
;MLYFNDEVMGNLCLRCVLGGQLDVYNIPLDRRAYASNGYQRVCGRSDSVIIWDNMTHWCCKDKMEIYAKRLAELDASIDINCKAQRTPILIKGTEQQQLSLQNAYMQYDGNQPVIFASNDFLDADGGSFGVFTTGAPYVADKLYELKVNLWNEALTYLGVTNISIQKKERMIKDEVQRLQGGVMANRYSREFARQQACEQINEMFGTQISCHFRDVFMLNDDRKEDDNE
;
A
#
# COMPACT_ATOMS: atom_id res chain seq x y z
N MET A 1 8.70 17.93 2.87
CA MET A 1 9.90 17.94 3.73
C MET A 1 10.47 19.36 3.73
N LEU A 2 11.38 19.68 4.66
CA LEU A 2 12.02 20.99 4.74
C LEU A 2 13.54 20.82 4.64
N TYR A 3 14.16 21.54 3.72
CA TYR A 3 15.60 21.63 3.58
C TYR A 3 16.08 22.95 4.19
N PHE A 4 17.15 22.91 4.99
CA PHE A 4 17.77 24.07 5.63
C PHE A 4 19.20 23.75 6.03
N ASN A 5 19.98 24.79 6.33
CA ASN A 5 21.33 24.65 6.87
C ASN A 5 21.31 24.82 8.39
N ASP A 6 21.86 23.85 9.12
CA ASP A 6 22.07 23.90 10.55
C ASP A 6 23.53 24.28 10.85
N GLU A 7 23.77 25.16 11.81
CA GLU A 7 25.12 25.66 12.13
C GLU A 7 26.09 24.56 12.60
N VAL A 8 25.54 23.50 13.22
CA VAL A 8 26.34 22.40 13.77
C VAL A 8 26.38 21.20 12.84
N MET A 9 25.21 20.85 12.27
CA MET A 9 25.04 19.63 11.49
C MET A 9 25.14 19.84 9.97
N GLY A 10 25.23 21.09 9.51
CA GLY A 10 25.26 21.43 8.09
C GLY A 10 23.89 21.30 7.42
N ASN A 11 23.88 20.87 6.17
CA ASN A 11 22.67 20.77 5.37
C ASN A 11 21.79 19.59 5.80
N LEU A 12 20.56 19.89 6.20
CA LEU A 12 19.58 18.92 6.67
C LEU A 12 18.31 18.93 5.82
N CYS A 13 17.70 17.75 5.66
CA CYS A 13 16.38 17.57 5.07
C CYS A 13 15.49 16.77 6.01
N LEU A 14 14.58 17.42 6.72
CA LEU A 14 13.76 16.84 7.76
C LEU A 14 12.25 16.90 7.46
N ARG A 15 11.48 16.15 8.23
CA ARG A 15 10.02 16.33 8.26
C ARG A 15 9.69 17.71 8.79
N CYS A 16 8.57 18.29 8.35
CA CYS A 16 8.16 19.60 8.80
C CYS A 16 6.66 19.67 9.10
N VAL A 17 6.31 20.55 9.99
CA VAL A 17 4.97 21.09 10.16
C VAL A 17 4.95 22.47 9.53
N LEU A 18 3.96 22.70 8.71
CA LEU A 18 3.72 23.97 8.03
C LEU A 18 2.48 24.62 8.65
N GLY A 19 2.55 25.93 8.92
CA GLY A 19 1.46 26.64 9.59
C GLY A 19 1.60 28.14 9.46
N GLY A 20 0.86 28.87 10.31
CA GLY A 20 0.88 30.33 10.33
C GLY A 20 0.09 30.97 9.19
N GLN A 21 0.46 32.18 8.84
CA GLN A 21 -0.14 32.91 7.72
C GLN A 21 0.34 32.34 6.39
N LEU A 22 -0.54 32.43 5.39
CA LEU A 22 -0.22 32.05 4.01
C LEU A 22 0.19 33.29 3.23
N ASP A 23 1.15 33.13 2.33
CA ASP A 23 1.47 34.13 1.35
C ASP A 23 0.43 34.19 0.21
N VAL A 24 0.63 35.09 -0.75
CA VAL A 24 -0.26 35.27 -1.92
C VAL A 24 -0.36 34.02 -2.81
N TYR A 25 0.55 33.07 -2.67
CA TYR A 25 0.58 31.78 -3.38
C TYR A 25 0.09 30.61 -2.52
N ASN A 26 -0.53 30.90 -1.38
CA ASN A 26 -0.97 29.89 -0.39
C ASN A 26 0.18 29.06 0.20
N ILE A 27 1.39 29.61 0.27
CA ILE A 27 2.55 28.96 0.87
C ILE A 27 2.63 29.37 2.35
N PRO A 28 2.69 28.40 3.30
CA PRO A 28 2.82 28.71 4.72
C PRO A 28 4.14 29.42 5.04
N LEU A 29 4.05 30.47 5.87
CA LEU A 29 5.21 31.26 6.29
C LEU A 29 5.95 30.59 7.45
N ASP A 30 5.21 29.96 8.38
CA ASP A 30 5.81 29.29 9.53
C ASP A 30 6.17 27.86 9.16
N ARG A 31 7.43 27.51 9.33
CA ARG A 31 8.01 26.22 8.97
C ARG A 31 8.76 25.67 10.18
N ARG A 32 8.33 24.52 10.70
CA ARG A 32 9.01 23.86 11.82
C ARG A 32 9.51 22.50 11.37
N ALA A 33 10.82 22.35 11.28
CA ALA A 33 11.47 21.05 11.08
C ALA A 33 11.48 20.26 12.39
N TYR A 34 11.35 18.94 12.29
CA TYR A 34 11.43 18.03 13.43
C TYR A 34 11.97 16.66 13.04
N ALA A 35 12.58 15.98 14.01
CA ALA A 35 13.05 14.62 13.88
C ALA A 35 12.59 13.74 15.07
N SER A 36 12.66 12.43 14.91
CA SER A 36 12.22 11.46 15.94
C SER A 36 13.05 11.47 17.22
N ASN A 37 14.27 12.00 17.16
CA ASN A 37 15.17 12.17 18.32
C ASN A 37 14.87 13.41 19.18
N GLY A 38 13.76 14.12 18.89
CA GLY A 38 13.38 15.34 19.62
C GLY A 38 13.97 16.62 19.04
N TYR A 39 14.80 16.56 17.98
CA TYR A 39 15.30 17.76 17.31
C TYR A 39 14.13 18.57 16.72
N GLN A 40 14.14 19.89 16.96
CA GLN A 40 13.17 20.83 16.42
C GLN A 40 13.87 22.13 16.05
N ARG A 41 13.50 22.70 14.89
CA ARG A 41 13.95 24.03 14.47
C ARG A 41 12.82 24.77 13.76
N VAL A 42 12.62 26.02 14.13
CA VAL A 42 11.74 26.94 13.42
C VAL A 42 12.56 27.63 12.36
N CYS A 43 12.08 27.57 11.12
CA CYS A 43 12.71 28.16 9.96
C CYS A 43 11.75 29.17 9.30
N GLY A 44 12.30 30.17 8.63
CA GLY A 44 11.59 31.12 7.81
C GLY A 44 11.67 30.78 6.32
N ARG A 45 11.18 31.71 5.50
CA ARG A 45 11.24 31.58 4.04
C ARG A 45 12.66 31.82 3.48
N SER A 46 13.47 32.63 4.18
CA SER A 46 14.82 33.00 3.73
C SER A 46 15.91 31.99 4.08
N ASP A 47 15.63 31.06 4.98
CA ASP A 47 16.59 30.07 5.50
C ASP A 47 16.17 28.62 5.29
N SER A 48 15.09 28.39 4.56
CA SER A 48 14.61 27.04 4.28
C SER A 48 13.83 26.92 2.97
N VAL A 49 13.87 25.74 2.36
CA VAL A 49 13.12 25.39 1.17
C VAL A 49 12.16 24.24 1.47
N ILE A 50 10.88 24.38 1.09
CA ILE A 50 9.89 23.33 1.22
C ILE A 50 10.00 22.39 0.02
N ILE A 51 10.19 21.10 0.26
CA ILE A 51 10.14 20.06 -0.77
C ILE A 51 8.74 19.48 -0.76
N TRP A 52 7.94 19.82 -1.77
CA TRP A 52 6.58 19.34 -1.96
C TRP A 52 6.56 17.93 -2.52
N ASP A 53 5.49 17.19 -2.24
CA ASP A 53 5.28 15.86 -2.80
C ASP A 53 4.80 15.90 -4.26
N ASN A 54 4.03 16.93 -4.60
CA ASN A 54 3.44 17.13 -5.91
C ASN A 54 3.18 18.62 -6.18
N MET A 55 2.84 18.95 -7.42
CA MET A 55 2.57 20.32 -7.85
C MET A 55 1.34 20.96 -7.20
N THR A 56 0.40 20.18 -6.70
CA THR A 56 -0.84 20.67 -6.08
C THR A 56 -0.64 21.06 -4.61
N HIS A 57 0.51 20.73 -4.03
CA HIS A 57 0.85 20.94 -2.61
C HIS A 57 -0.04 20.15 -1.63
N TRP A 58 -0.87 19.20 -2.11
CA TRP A 58 -1.72 18.36 -1.27
C TRP A 58 -0.97 17.13 -0.79
N CYS A 59 -1.16 16.79 0.48
CA CYS A 59 -0.59 15.58 1.05
C CYS A 59 -1.31 14.34 0.50
N CYS A 60 -0.55 13.36 0.01
CA CYS A 60 -1.13 12.10 -0.49
C CYS A 60 -1.54 11.12 0.62
N LYS A 61 -1.23 11.43 1.91
CA LYS A 61 -1.45 10.53 3.05
C LYS A 61 -2.89 10.03 3.14
N ASP A 62 -3.87 10.94 3.12
CA ASP A 62 -5.28 10.58 3.33
C ASP A 62 -5.78 9.63 2.23
N LYS A 63 -5.37 9.90 0.98
CA LYS A 63 -5.74 9.03 -0.14
C LYS A 63 -5.07 7.66 -0.03
N MET A 64 -3.80 7.62 0.36
CA MET A 64 -3.07 6.36 0.57
C MET A 64 -3.64 5.56 1.75
N GLU A 65 -4.10 6.23 2.80
CA GLU A 65 -4.76 5.59 3.93
C GLU A 65 -6.08 4.92 3.52
N ILE A 66 -6.86 5.54 2.64
CA ILE A 66 -8.07 4.94 2.08
C ILE A 66 -7.73 3.68 1.28
N TYR A 67 -6.71 3.72 0.42
CA TYR A 67 -6.27 2.54 -0.32
C TYR A 67 -5.82 1.42 0.62
N ALA A 68 -5.02 1.74 1.63
CA ALA A 68 -4.53 0.76 2.60
C ALA A 68 -5.67 0.09 3.37
N LYS A 69 -6.67 0.85 3.84
CA LYS A 69 -7.86 0.32 4.51
C LYS A 69 -8.65 -0.63 3.60
N ARG A 70 -8.93 -0.22 2.37
CA ARG A 70 -9.66 -1.06 1.40
C ARG A 70 -8.92 -2.35 1.07
N LEU A 71 -7.60 -2.30 0.92
CA LEU A 71 -6.79 -3.48 0.67
C LEU A 71 -6.82 -4.45 1.85
N ALA A 72 -6.72 -3.94 3.09
CA ALA A 72 -6.80 -4.74 4.29
C ALA A 72 -8.18 -5.42 4.45
N GLU A 73 -9.27 -4.72 4.14
CA GLU A 73 -10.62 -5.30 4.14
C GLU A 73 -10.82 -6.37 3.06
N LEU A 74 -10.24 -6.16 1.87
CA LEU A 74 -10.27 -7.18 0.82
C LEU A 74 -9.51 -8.43 1.23
N ASP A 75 -8.33 -8.29 1.85
CA ASP A 75 -7.57 -9.44 2.36
C ASP A 75 -8.36 -10.21 3.42
N ALA A 76 -8.96 -9.52 4.38
CA ALA A 76 -9.81 -10.14 5.38
C ALA A 76 -11.02 -10.84 4.76
N SER A 77 -11.64 -10.24 3.73
CA SER A 77 -12.79 -10.82 3.03
C SER A 77 -12.42 -12.07 2.24
N ILE A 78 -11.25 -12.07 1.59
CA ILE A 78 -10.70 -13.26 0.90
C ILE A 78 -10.48 -14.39 1.90
N ASP A 79 -9.83 -14.09 3.04
CA ASP A 79 -9.57 -15.07 4.08
C ASP A 79 -10.87 -15.67 4.65
N ILE A 80 -11.87 -14.83 4.92
CA ILE A 80 -13.19 -15.27 5.40
C ILE A 80 -13.88 -16.14 4.35
N ASN A 81 -13.86 -15.73 3.08
CA ASN A 81 -14.48 -16.51 2.01
C ASN A 81 -13.78 -17.85 1.83
N CYS A 82 -12.45 -17.89 1.86
CA CYS A 82 -11.71 -19.15 1.81
C CYS A 82 -12.00 -20.06 3.01
N LYS A 83 -12.14 -19.50 4.21
CA LYS A 83 -12.53 -20.26 5.41
C LYS A 83 -13.96 -20.77 5.32
N ALA A 84 -14.88 -19.97 4.77
CA ALA A 84 -16.28 -20.37 4.59
C ALA A 84 -16.48 -21.50 3.58
N GLN A 85 -15.50 -21.75 2.69
CA GLN A 85 -15.52 -22.90 1.77
C GLN A 85 -15.13 -24.22 2.47
N ARG A 86 -14.54 -24.16 3.66
CA ARG A 86 -14.25 -25.33 4.45
C ARG A 86 -15.57 -25.76 5.13
N THR A 87 -16.10 -26.90 4.72
CA THR A 87 -17.31 -27.46 5.35
C THR A 87 -16.97 -27.95 6.74
N PRO A 88 -17.48 -27.32 7.82
CA PRO A 88 -17.23 -27.80 9.16
C PRO A 88 -17.95 -29.15 9.39
N ILE A 89 -17.29 -30.09 10.03
CA ILE A 89 -17.87 -31.33 10.46
C ILE A 89 -18.53 -31.09 11.82
N LEU A 90 -19.82 -31.38 11.90
CA LEU A 90 -20.56 -31.34 13.16
C LEU A 90 -20.47 -32.69 13.82
N ILE A 91 -19.89 -32.77 15.00
CA ILE A 91 -19.82 -34.00 15.81
C ILE A 91 -20.75 -33.82 17.01
N LYS A 92 -21.77 -34.70 17.09
CA LYS A 92 -22.69 -34.75 18.22
C LYS A 92 -22.25 -35.82 19.20
N GLY A 93 -22.27 -35.51 20.46
CA GLY A 93 -21.94 -36.49 21.51
C GLY A 93 -22.37 -36.00 22.90
N THR A 94 -22.45 -36.94 23.83
CA THR A 94 -22.63 -36.60 25.25
C THR A 94 -21.35 -35.95 25.79
N GLU A 95 -21.45 -35.16 26.89
CA GLU A 95 -20.29 -34.51 27.51
C GLU A 95 -19.12 -35.45 27.79
N GLN A 96 -19.43 -36.68 28.17
CA GLN A 96 -18.42 -37.73 28.44
C GLN A 96 -17.74 -38.24 27.16
N GLN A 97 -18.44 -38.23 26.03
CA GLN A 97 -17.92 -38.65 24.73
C GLN A 97 -17.16 -37.53 23.99
N GLN A 98 -17.45 -36.29 24.28
CA GLN A 98 -16.83 -35.13 23.60
C GLN A 98 -15.30 -35.17 23.72
N LEU A 99 -14.75 -35.50 24.87
CA LEU A 99 -13.31 -35.53 25.10
C LEU A 99 -12.63 -36.65 24.27
N SER A 100 -13.27 -37.83 24.19
CA SER A 100 -12.78 -38.96 23.38
C SER A 100 -12.87 -38.67 21.89
N LEU A 101 -13.96 -38.04 21.44
CA LEU A 101 -14.16 -37.64 20.06
C LEU A 101 -13.18 -36.52 19.65
N GLN A 102 -12.92 -35.58 20.55
CA GLN A 102 -11.92 -34.52 20.34
C GLN A 102 -10.50 -35.09 20.19
N ASN A 103 -10.12 -36.03 21.03
CA ASN A 103 -8.83 -36.71 20.94
C ASN A 103 -8.71 -37.58 19.69
N ALA A 104 -9.75 -38.29 19.31
CA ALA A 104 -9.78 -39.07 18.08
C ALA A 104 -9.67 -38.18 16.82
N TYR A 105 -10.34 -37.01 16.85
CA TYR A 105 -10.27 -36.06 15.76
C TYR A 105 -8.89 -35.37 15.67
N MET A 106 -8.26 -35.04 16.78
CA MET A 106 -6.90 -34.49 16.81
C MET A 106 -5.84 -35.47 16.28
N GLN A 107 -6.09 -36.78 16.37
CA GLN A 107 -5.23 -37.82 15.77
C GLN A 107 -5.44 -37.98 14.25
N TYR A 108 -6.60 -37.56 13.76
CA TYR A 108 -6.92 -37.54 12.32
C TYR A 108 -6.69 -36.14 11.82
N ASP A 109 -5.53 -35.87 11.27
CA ASP A 109 -5.02 -34.65 10.63
C ASP A 109 -5.97 -33.42 10.67
N GLY A 110 -5.89 -32.67 11.78
CA GLY A 110 -6.87 -31.70 12.26
C GLY A 110 -6.99 -30.38 11.51
N ASN A 111 -6.91 -30.36 10.19
CA ASN A 111 -6.96 -29.11 9.40
C ASN A 111 -8.38 -28.67 8.97
N GLN A 112 -9.41 -29.41 9.34
CA GLN A 112 -10.81 -29.04 9.08
C GLN A 112 -11.47 -28.45 10.34
N PRO A 113 -12.28 -27.37 10.20
CA PRO A 113 -13.02 -26.82 11.31
C PRO A 113 -14.05 -27.83 11.81
N VAL A 114 -14.03 -28.13 13.11
CA VAL A 114 -14.99 -29.04 13.76
C VAL A 114 -15.79 -28.26 14.76
N ILE A 115 -17.09 -28.51 14.78
CA ILE A 115 -18.02 -27.97 15.78
C ILE A 115 -18.50 -29.14 16.62
N PHE A 116 -18.20 -29.10 17.91
CA PHE A 116 -18.75 -30.05 18.88
C PHE A 116 -20.06 -29.49 19.43
N ALA A 117 -21.15 -30.24 19.31
CA ALA A 117 -22.46 -29.84 19.80
C ALA A 117 -23.05 -30.91 20.74
N SER A 118 -23.84 -30.46 21.71
CA SER A 118 -24.67 -31.34 22.55
C SER A 118 -25.77 -31.98 21.71
N ASN A 119 -26.23 -33.15 22.14
CA ASN A 119 -27.31 -33.89 21.45
C ASN A 119 -28.62 -33.06 21.35
N ASP A 120 -28.82 -32.07 22.23
CA ASP A 120 -30.04 -31.25 22.26
C ASP A 120 -30.01 -30.07 21.27
N PHE A 121 -28.89 -29.86 20.57
CA PHE A 121 -28.71 -28.64 19.75
C PHE A 121 -29.44 -28.66 18.40
N LEU A 122 -29.83 -29.80 17.89
CA LEU A 122 -30.64 -29.94 16.68
C LEU A 122 -31.56 -31.18 16.81
N ASP A 123 -32.84 -30.91 16.94
CA ASP A 123 -33.87 -31.91 16.76
C ASP A 123 -33.87 -32.36 15.30
N ALA A 124 -33.36 -33.50 15.01
CA ALA A 124 -33.79 -34.41 13.96
C ALA A 124 -32.73 -35.48 13.65
N ASP A 125 -33.21 -36.70 13.55
CA ASP A 125 -32.54 -37.85 12.98
C ASP A 125 -31.13 -38.19 13.48
N GLY A 126 -31.07 -38.94 14.50
CA GLY A 126 -30.14 -39.96 15.01
C GLY A 126 -28.70 -40.11 14.52
N GLY A 127 -28.16 -39.21 13.76
CA GLY A 127 -26.78 -39.28 13.24
C GLY A 127 -25.77 -38.50 14.12
N SER A 128 -24.73 -39.18 14.60
CA SER A 128 -23.66 -38.60 15.39
C SER A 128 -22.76 -37.64 14.56
N PHE A 129 -22.88 -37.63 13.26
CA PHE A 129 -22.07 -36.84 12.35
C PHE A 129 -22.94 -36.12 11.34
N GLY A 130 -22.69 -34.83 11.17
CA GLY A 130 -23.35 -33.99 10.17
C GLY A 130 -22.36 -33.05 9.50
N VAL A 131 -22.68 -32.66 8.27
CA VAL A 131 -21.92 -31.60 7.56
C VAL A 131 -22.70 -30.30 7.64
N PHE A 132 -22.09 -29.30 8.20
CA PHE A 132 -22.69 -27.96 8.26
C PHE A 132 -22.37 -27.20 6.96
N THR A 133 -23.37 -27.11 6.08
CA THR A 133 -23.20 -26.38 4.81
C THR A 133 -23.33 -24.88 5.08
N THR A 134 -22.27 -24.13 4.89
CA THR A 134 -22.26 -22.67 5.11
C THR A 134 -23.07 -21.91 4.07
N GLY A 135 -23.37 -22.52 2.90
CA GLY A 135 -24.10 -21.86 1.80
C GLY A 135 -23.37 -20.64 1.21
N ALA A 136 -22.16 -20.34 1.66
CA ALA A 136 -21.42 -19.18 1.20
C ALA A 136 -20.92 -19.39 -0.25
N PRO A 137 -21.25 -18.46 -1.18
CA PRO A 137 -20.76 -18.56 -2.55
C PRO A 137 -19.24 -18.35 -2.57
N TYR A 138 -18.53 -19.10 -3.43
CA TYR A 138 -17.12 -18.89 -3.67
C TYR A 138 -16.92 -17.64 -4.54
N VAL A 139 -16.32 -16.61 -3.97
CA VAL A 139 -16.04 -15.32 -4.64
C VAL A 139 -14.59 -14.86 -4.47
N ALA A 140 -13.73 -15.70 -3.92
CA ALA A 140 -12.35 -15.33 -3.61
C ALA A 140 -11.58 -14.86 -4.86
N ASP A 141 -11.80 -15.48 -6.02
CA ASP A 141 -11.16 -15.09 -7.29
C ASP A 141 -11.52 -13.65 -7.69
N LYS A 142 -12.79 -13.30 -7.59
CA LYS A 142 -13.28 -11.94 -7.91
C LYS A 142 -12.76 -10.90 -6.91
N LEU A 143 -12.68 -11.26 -5.63
CA LEU A 143 -12.11 -10.40 -4.60
C LEU A 143 -10.62 -10.18 -4.82
N TYR A 144 -9.90 -11.23 -5.22
CA TYR A 144 -8.48 -11.11 -5.54
C TYR A 144 -8.24 -10.24 -6.78
N GLU A 145 -9.05 -10.38 -7.82
CA GLU A 145 -9.00 -9.51 -9.00
C GLU A 145 -9.27 -8.05 -8.64
N LEU A 146 -10.28 -7.79 -7.81
CA LEU A 146 -10.57 -6.46 -7.29
C LEU A 146 -9.39 -5.88 -6.48
N LYS A 147 -8.74 -6.71 -5.65
CA LYS A 147 -7.54 -6.32 -4.90
C LYS A 147 -6.40 -5.90 -5.83
N VAL A 148 -6.13 -6.68 -6.88
CA VAL A 148 -5.09 -6.37 -7.87
C VAL A 148 -5.40 -5.06 -8.60
N ASN A 149 -6.66 -4.83 -8.98
CA ASN A 149 -7.08 -3.58 -9.63
C ASN A 149 -6.90 -2.38 -8.70
N LEU A 150 -7.30 -2.50 -7.43
CA LEU A 150 -7.14 -1.44 -6.42
C LEU A 150 -5.66 -1.14 -6.14
N TRP A 151 -4.81 -2.17 -6.08
CA TRP A 151 -3.36 -2.01 -5.95
C TRP A 151 -2.75 -1.27 -7.15
N ASN A 152 -3.14 -1.64 -8.37
CA ASN A 152 -2.70 -0.98 -9.59
C ASN A 152 -3.15 0.49 -9.64
N GLU A 153 -4.36 0.79 -9.19
CA GLU A 153 -4.85 2.16 -9.06
C GLU A 153 -4.00 2.99 -8.08
N ALA A 154 -3.66 2.42 -6.93
CA ALA A 154 -2.79 3.07 -5.95
C ALA A 154 -1.38 3.33 -6.51
N LEU A 155 -0.79 2.37 -7.23
CA LEU A 155 0.51 2.55 -7.89
C LEU A 155 0.45 3.62 -8.98
N THR A 156 -0.60 3.63 -9.80
CA THR A 156 -0.83 4.66 -10.82
C THR A 156 -0.91 6.05 -10.17
N TYR A 157 -1.62 6.18 -9.06
CA TYR A 157 -1.69 7.43 -8.31
C TYR A 157 -0.31 7.89 -7.79
N LEU A 158 0.55 6.96 -7.40
CA LEU A 158 1.92 7.25 -6.96
C LEU A 158 2.90 7.53 -8.13
N GLY A 159 2.48 7.31 -9.38
CA GLY A 159 3.35 7.42 -10.54
C GLY A 159 4.33 6.24 -10.69
N VAL A 160 4.03 5.10 -10.05
CA VAL A 160 4.81 3.88 -10.14
C VAL A 160 4.26 3.01 -11.29
N THR A 161 5.15 2.55 -12.15
CA THR A 161 4.78 1.67 -13.28
C THR A 161 4.23 0.34 -12.74
N ASN A 162 3.03 -0.01 -13.19
CA ASN A 162 2.28 -1.18 -12.74
C ASN A 162 1.84 -2.07 -13.91
N ILE A 163 2.70 -2.27 -14.89
CA ILE A 163 2.40 -3.18 -16.01
C ILE A 163 2.19 -4.57 -15.41
N SER A 164 0.92 -4.97 -15.26
CA SER A 164 0.55 -6.27 -14.75
C SER A 164 0.93 -7.33 -15.79
N ILE A 165 1.87 -8.19 -15.44
CA ILE A 165 2.32 -9.35 -16.25
C ILE A 165 1.22 -10.43 -16.32
N GLN A 166 0.12 -10.29 -15.57
CA GLN A 166 -0.93 -11.30 -15.43
C GLN A 166 -2.02 -11.29 -16.51
N LYS A 167 -1.95 -10.43 -17.52
CA LYS A 167 -2.90 -10.54 -18.64
C LYS A 167 -2.59 -11.76 -19.47
N LYS A 168 -3.50 -12.74 -19.44
CA LYS A 168 -3.50 -13.95 -20.29
C LYS A 168 -3.67 -13.65 -21.78
N GLU A 169 -4.02 -12.44 -22.16
CA GLU A 169 -4.24 -11.99 -23.53
C GLU A 169 -3.24 -10.91 -23.93
N ARG A 170 -2.89 -10.86 -25.22
CA ARG A 170 -2.01 -9.83 -25.78
C ARG A 170 -2.61 -8.45 -25.53
N MET A 171 -1.95 -7.65 -24.73
CA MET A 171 -2.30 -6.23 -24.57
C MET A 171 -2.11 -5.51 -25.91
N ILE A 172 -3.14 -4.79 -26.35
CA ILE A 172 -3.06 -3.94 -27.52
C ILE A 172 -2.19 -2.74 -27.14
N LYS A 173 -1.28 -2.31 -28.03
CA LYS A 173 -0.35 -1.18 -27.77
C LYS A 173 -1.05 0.08 -27.26
N ASP A 174 -2.26 0.36 -27.73
CA ASP A 174 -3.05 1.51 -27.32
C ASP A 174 -3.54 1.44 -25.87
N GLU A 175 -3.77 0.24 -25.35
CA GLU A 175 -4.18 0.01 -23.97
C GLU A 175 -3.01 0.23 -23.01
N VAL A 176 -1.82 -0.20 -23.41
CA VAL A 176 -0.56 0.07 -22.69
C VAL A 176 -0.29 1.57 -22.64
N GLN A 177 -0.43 2.29 -23.75
CA GLN A 177 -0.22 3.74 -23.82
C GLN A 177 -1.20 4.51 -22.92
N ARG A 178 -2.48 4.10 -22.87
CA ARG A 178 -3.47 4.74 -21.99
C ARG A 178 -3.15 4.56 -20.51
N LEU A 179 -2.75 3.35 -20.11
CA LEU A 179 -2.33 3.07 -18.73
C LEU A 179 -1.06 3.85 -18.36
N GLN A 180 -0.11 3.93 -19.28
CA GLN A 180 1.12 4.70 -19.08
C GLN A 180 0.87 6.20 -18.95
N GLY A 181 -0.12 6.77 -19.65
CA GLY A 181 -0.43 8.19 -19.60
C GLY A 181 -0.75 8.69 -18.20
N GLY A 182 -1.58 7.97 -17.45
CA GLY A 182 -1.92 8.31 -16.06
C GLY A 182 -0.73 8.20 -15.11
N VAL A 183 0.08 7.17 -15.25
CA VAL A 183 1.31 6.97 -14.47
C VAL A 183 2.30 8.10 -14.74
N MET A 184 2.53 8.43 -16.02
CA MET A 184 3.46 9.48 -16.43
C MET A 184 3.04 10.87 -15.95
N ALA A 185 1.75 11.19 -16.00
CA ALA A 185 1.24 12.47 -15.51
C ALA A 185 1.46 12.64 -13.99
N ASN A 186 1.17 11.60 -13.21
CA ASN A 186 1.40 11.60 -11.78
C ASN A 186 2.90 11.62 -11.43
N ARG A 187 3.73 10.91 -12.19
CA ARG A 187 5.19 10.93 -12.07
C ARG A 187 5.74 12.32 -12.33
N TYR A 188 5.35 12.93 -13.44
CA TYR A 188 5.77 14.29 -13.79
C TYR A 188 5.42 15.30 -12.70
N SER A 189 4.19 15.28 -12.20
CA SER A 189 3.76 16.19 -11.11
C SER A 189 4.64 16.08 -9.86
N ARG A 190 5.09 14.87 -9.52
CA ARG A 190 5.94 14.62 -8.35
C ARG A 190 7.40 14.98 -8.60
N GLU A 191 7.91 14.66 -9.78
CA GLU A 191 9.28 14.96 -10.17
C GLU A 191 9.49 16.46 -10.29
N PHE A 192 8.61 17.16 -11.00
CA PHE A 192 8.69 18.58 -11.22
C PHE A 192 8.71 19.38 -9.91
N ALA A 193 7.82 19.02 -8.95
CA ALA A 193 7.81 19.68 -7.64
C ALA A 193 9.14 19.53 -6.89
N ARG A 194 9.81 18.39 -7.04
CA ARG A 194 11.12 18.15 -6.41
C ARG A 194 12.25 18.82 -7.16
N GLN A 195 12.19 18.86 -8.49
CA GLN A 195 13.17 19.59 -9.31
C GLN A 195 13.15 21.09 -8.99
N GLN A 196 11.96 21.70 -8.90
CA GLN A 196 11.82 23.08 -8.45
C GLN A 196 12.42 23.31 -7.04
N ALA A 197 12.19 22.36 -6.13
CA ALA A 197 12.82 22.46 -4.81
C ALA A 197 14.34 22.36 -4.89
N CYS A 198 14.90 21.48 -5.73
CA CYS A 198 16.35 21.38 -5.95
C CYS A 198 16.92 22.67 -6.53
N GLU A 199 16.25 23.30 -7.48
CA GLU A 199 16.66 24.61 -8.03
C GLU A 199 16.72 25.68 -6.93
N GLN A 200 15.66 25.79 -6.13
CA GLN A 200 15.61 26.75 -5.00
C GLN A 200 16.68 26.46 -3.94
N ILE A 201 16.96 25.19 -3.65
CA ILE A 201 18.02 24.79 -2.71
C ILE A 201 19.39 25.19 -3.27
N ASN A 202 19.65 24.90 -4.54
CA ASN A 202 20.92 25.24 -5.18
C ASN A 202 21.16 26.75 -5.23
N GLU A 203 20.10 27.51 -5.52
CA GLU A 203 20.17 28.98 -5.53
C GLU A 203 20.40 29.55 -4.12
N MET A 204 19.68 29.04 -3.10
CA MET A 204 19.75 29.58 -1.75
C MET A 204 21.00 29.16 -0.98
N PHE A 205 21.48 27.93 -1.16
CA PHE A 205 22.56 27.35 -0.36
C PHE A 205 23.85 27.08 -1.15
N GLY A 206 23.89 27.42 -2.46
CA GLY A 206 25.06 27.20 -3.31
C GLY A 206 25.42 25.73 -3.51
N THR A 207 24.43 24.82 -3.46
CA THR A 207 24.61 23.39 -3.64
C THR A 207 24.42 22.97 -5.10
N GLN A 208 24.72 21.71 -5.42
CA GLN A 208 24.46 21.10 -6.75
C GLN A 208 23.63 19.82 -6.60
N ILE A 209 22.41 19.97 -6.10
CA ILE A 209 21.50 18.85 -5.88
C ILE A 209 20.58 18.72 -7.08
N SER A 210 20.38 17.47 -7.54
CA SER A 210 19.42 17.14 -8.59
C SER A 210 18.52 15.98 -8.14
N CYS A 211 17.35 15.84 -8.76
CA CYS A 211 16.40 14.79 -8.44
C CYS A 211 15.77 14.28 -9.75
N HIS A 212 15.83 12.97 -9.95
CA HIS A 212 15.22 12.27 -11.07
C HIS A 212 14.56 10.98 -10.60
N PHE A 213 13.50 10.55 -11.29
CA PHE A 213 12.98 9.20 -11.10
C PHE A 213 14.02 8.18 -11.56
N ARG A 214 14.17 7.12 -10.78
CA ARG A 214 15.03 6.00 -11.15
C ARG A 214 14.30 5.15 -12.20
N ASP A 215 14.62 5.29 -13.45
CA ASP A 215 14.14 4.43 -14.53
C ASP A 215 14.93 3.13 -14.55
N VAL A 216 14.34 2.06 -14.03
CA VAL A 216 14.97 0.73 -14.00
C VAL A 216 15.15 0.15 -15.41
N PHE A 217 14.39 0.66 -16.41
CA PHE A 217 14.44 0.16 -17.78
C PHE A 217 15.57 0.73 -18.63
N MET A 218 16.19 1.84 -18.24
CA MET A 218 17.33 2.44 -18.98
C MET A 218 18.68 1.77 -18.66
N LEU A 219 18.75 0.90 -17.65
CA LEU A 219 20.01 0.26 -17.25
C LEU A 219 20.50 -0.84 -18.20
N ASN A 220 19.72 -1.21 -19.23
CA ASN A 220 20.10 -2.28 -20.16
C ASN A 220 20.54 -1.79 -21.55
N ASP A 221 20.36 -0.52 -21.87
CA ASP A 221 20.78 -0.01 -23.20
C ASP A 221 22.22 0.54 -23.20
N ASP A 222 22.66 1.12 -22.09
CA ASP A 222 24.01 1.69 -22.00
C ASP A 222 25.15 0.64 -21.90
N ARG A 223 24.82 -0.64 -21.73
CA ARG A 223 25.83 -1.73 -21.68
C ARG A 223 26.10 -2.40 -23.03
N LYS A 224 25.40 -1.99 -24.10
CA LYS A 224 25.60 -2.59 -25.43
C LYS A 224 26.47 -1.76 -26.37
N GLU A 225 26.84 -0.53 -25.98
CA GLU A 225 27.69 0.33 -26.83
C GLU A 225 29.20 0.18 -26.52
N ASP A 226 29.58 -0.38 -25.35
CA ASP A 226 31.00 -0.52 -24.97
C ASP A 226 31.66 -1.85 -25.39
N ASP A 227 30.93 -2.79 -26.00
CA ASP A 227 31.49 -4.08 -26.43
C ASP A 227 31.82 -4.15 -27.95
N ASN A 228 31.85 -3.02 -28.65
CA ASN A 228 32.17 -2.97 -30.09
C ASN A 228 33.28 -1.94 -30.43
N GLU A 229 34.31 -1.77 -29.58
CA GLU A 229 35.59 -1.17 -29.98
C GLU A 229 36.76 -2.11 -29.77
#